data_e1ab28c27e0d889b47b4ca3efdfe47ac
#
_entry.id   e1ab28c27e0d889b47b4ca3efdfe47ac
#
_cell.length_a   1.000
_cell.length_b   1.000
_cell.length_c   1.000
_cell.angle_alpha   90.00
_cell.angle_beta   90.00
_cell.angle_gamma   90.00
#
_symmetry.space_group_name_H-M   'P 1'
#
loop_
_entity.id
_entity.type
_entity.pdbx_description
1 polymer ?
#
loop_
_entity_poly.entity_id
_entity_poly.type
_entity_poly.pdbx_seq_one_letter_code
_entity_poly.pdbx_strand_id
1 'polypeptide(L)'
;MGDAQDPEHWRDTHYRIEGPVVAQVQTAFNDNWIKSTGRVVNGADYYPALTPAGDSDAQLFVASPSGGSESMHLMYLVAIAAASTSIDLAAAYFVPDALITRAL
;
A
#
# COMPACT_ATOMS: atom_id res chain seq x y z
N MET A 1 -7.72 -19.30 -0.80
CA MET A 1 -8.02 -17.98 -0.19
C MET A 1 -8.99 -18.24 0.94
N GLY A 2 -8.68 -17.75 2.13
CA GLY A 2 -9.51 -17.90 3.30
C GLY A 2 -10.44 -16.70 3.47
N ASP A 3 -11.61 -16.92 4.04
CA ASP A 3 -12.62 -15.93 4.36
C ASP A 3 -12.84 -15.80 5.89
N ALA A 4 -11.92 -16.40 6.68
CA ALA A 4 -11.95 -16.44 8.13
C ALA A 4 -13.27 -16.99 8.70
N GLN A 5 -13.87 -18.00 8.07
CA GLN A 5 -15.09 -18.64 8.55
C GLN A 5 -14.87 -19.39 9.87
N ASP A 6 -13.63 -19.81 10.12
CA ASP A 6 -13.23 -20.46 11.37
C ASP A 6 -11.76 -20.16 11.72
N PRO A 7 -11.28 -20.52 12.94
CA PRO A 7 -9.91 -20.23 13.38
C PRO A 7 -8.79 -20.91 12.56
N GLU A 8 -9.11 -21.92 11.77
CA GLU A 8 -8.14 -22.65 10.95
C GLU A 8 -7.96 -22.03 9.55
N HIS A 9 -8.82 -21.08 9.19
CA HIS A 9 -8.77 -20.40 7.91
C HIS A 9 -8.41 -18.93 8.11
N TRP A 10 -7.48 -18.48 7.31
CA TRP A 10 -7.09 -17.07 7.29
C TRP A 10 -7.96 -16.26 6.34
N ARG A 11 -7.93 -14.94 6.55
CA ARG A 11 -8.61 -13.97 5.70
C ARG A 11 -7.61 -13.34 4.76
N ASP A 12 -7.94 -13.34 3.47
CA ASP A 12 -7.30 -12.52 2.46
C ASP A 12 -8.23 -11.38 2.02
N THR A 13 -7.67 -10.20 1.90
CA THR A 13 -8.38 -9.05 1.33
C THR A 13 -7.74 -8.65 0.01
N HIS A 14 -8.53 -8.66 -1.06
CA HIS A 14 -8.09 -8.23 -2.37
C HIS A 14 -8.69 -6.88 -2.71
N TYR A 15 -7.88 -6.01 -3.29
CA TYR A 15 -8.31 -4.69 -3.74
C TYR A 15 -8.15 -4.57 -5.24
N ARG A 16 -9.15 -3.99 -5.89
CA ARG A 16 -9.05 -3.50 -7.26
C ARG A 16 -8.82 -1.99 -7.18
N ILE A 17 -7.73 -1.53 -7.80
CA ILE A 17 -7.33 -0.13 -7.79
C ILE A 17 -7.45 0.40 -9.22
N GLU A 18 -8.08 1.55 -9.38
CA GLU A 18 -8.29 2.21 -10.66
C GLU A 18 -7.90 3.68 -10.56
N GLY A 19 -7.66 4.32 -11.71
CA GLY A 19 -7.34 5.75 -11.77
C GLY A 19 -5.84 6.06 -11.74
N PRO A 20 -5.48 7.34 -11.59
CA PRO A 20 -4.09 7.83 -11.75
C PRO A 20 -3.07 7.18 -10.80
N VAL A 21 -3.48 6.75 -9.61
CA VAL A 21 -2.59 6.06 -8.64
C VAL A 21 -1.99 4.77 -9.19
N VAL A 22 -2.63 4.14 -10.19
CA VAL A 22 -2.11 2.93 -10.86
C VAL A 22 -0.74 3.19 -11.49
N ALA A 23 -0.45 4.41 -11.96
CA ALA A 23 0.87 4.74 -12.48
C ALA A 23 1.96 4.68 -11.40
N GLN A 24 1.63 5.02 -10.14
CA GLN A 24 2.56 4.89 -9.01
C GLN A 24 2.82 3.41 -8.69
N VAL A 25 1.77 2.57 -8.73
CA VAL A 25 1.89 1.12 -8.54
C VAL A 25 2.74 0.49 -9.64
N GLN A 26 2.52 0.89 -10.89
CA GLN A 26 3.31 0.44 -12.04
C GLN A 26 4.78 0.83 -11.91
N THR A 27 5.07 2.04 -11.40
CA THR A 27 6.44 2.49 -11.14
C THR A 27 7.13 1.63 -10.08
N ALA A 28 6.44 1.36 -8.97
CA ALA A 28 6.96 0.48 -7.92
C ALA A 28 7.20 -0.96 -8.42
N PHE A 29 6.33 -1.46 -9.30
CA PHE A 29 6.56 -2.73 -9.98
C PHE A 29 7.80 -2.68 -10.86
N ASN A 30 7.96 -1.63 -11.68
CA ASN A 30 9.08 -1.47 -12.60
C ASN A 30 10.42 -1.42 -11.86
N ASP A 31 10.50 -0.78 -10.69
CA ASP A 31 11.69 -0.78 -9.84
C ASP A 31 12.12 -2.19 -9.45
N ASN A 32 11.17 -3.05 -9.08
CA ASN A 32 11.47 -4.44 -8.78
C ASN A 32 11.77 -5.27 -10.02
N TRP A 33 11.11 -4.98 -11.13
CA TRP A 33 11.38 -5.61 -12.42
C TRP A 33 12.80 -5.33 -12.91
N ILE A 34 13.25 -4.08 -12.80
CA ILE A 34 14.63 -3.68 -13.14
C ILE A 34 15.63 -4.44 -12.27
N LYS A 35 15.40 -4.50 -10.95
CA LYS A 35 16.27 -5.23 -10.01
C LYS A 35 16.38 -6.71 -10.36
N SER A 36 15.30 -7.31 -10.85
CA SER A 36 15.24 -8.74 -11.14
C SER A 36 15.74 -9.11 -12.53
N THR A 37 15.56 -8.22 -13.51
CA THR A 37 15.78 -8.55 -14.94
C THR A 37 16.80 -7.67 -15.64
N GLY A 38 17.17 -6.54 -15.04
CA GLY A 38 17.98 -5.49 -15.66
C GLY A 38 17.27 -4.74 -16.80
N ARG A 39 15.95 -4.92 -16.95
CA ARG A 39 15.17 -4.32 -18.03
C ARG A 39 14.16 -3.31 -17.48
N VAL A 40 13.99 -2.22 -18.21
CA VAL A 40 12.97 -1.20 -17.94
C VAL A 40 11.74 -1.49 -18.80
N VAL A 41 10.55 -1.52 -18.20
CA VAL A 41 9.30 -1.47 -18.95
C VAL A 41 8.90 0.00 -19.13
N ASN A 42 8.59 0.38 -20.38
CA ASN A 42 8.24 1.74 -20.75
C ASN A 42 7.25 1.75 -21.93
N GLY A 43 6.75 2.94 -22.26
CA GLY A 43 5.82 3.14 -23.35
C GLY A 43 4.36 3.02 -22.94
N ALA A 44 3.45 3.34 -23.87
CA ALA A 44 2.03 3.42 -23.62
C ALA A 44 1.37 2.09 -23.23
N ASP A 45 1.96 0.97 -23.63
CA ASP A 45 1.45 -0.37 -23.25
C ASP A 45 1.62 -0.64 -21.75
N TYR A 46 2.61 -0.03 -21.11
CA TYR A 46 2.89 -0.18 -19.69
C TYR A 46 2.47 1.05 -18.87
N TYR A 47 2.46 2.21 -19.48
CA TYR A 47 2.06 3.49 -18.87
C TYR A 47 1.00 4.17 -19.75
N PRO A 48 -0.19 3.61 -19.84
CA PRO A 48 -1.28 4.23 -20.58
C PRO A 48 -1.73 5.54 -19.93
N ALA A 49 -2.38 6.39 -20.70
CA ALA A 49 -3.07 7.55 -20.14
C ALA A 49 -4.21 7.07 -19.22
N LEU A 50 -4.17 7.49 -17.96
CA LEU A 50 -5.15 7.11 -16.95
C LEU A 50 -6.14 8.25 -16.73
N THR A 51 -7.41 7.91 -16.62
CA THR A 51 -8.48 8.85 -16.26
C THR A 51 -8.80 8.74 -14.78
N PRO A 52 -9.26 9.82 -14.12
CA PRO A 52 -9.79 9.75 -12.77
C PRO A 52 -10.87 8.67 -12.64
N ALA A 53 -10.87 7.95 -11.51
CA ALA A 53 -11.83 6.92 -11.20
C ALA A 53 -12.22 7.02 -9.72
N GLY A 54 -13.52 7.26 -9.46
CA GLY A 54 -14.01 7.50 -8.10
C GLY A 54 -13.65 8.88 -7.54
N ASP A 55 -14.05 9.09 -6.30
CA ASP A 55 -13.94 10.37 -5.59
C ASP A 55 -12.91 10.34 -4.43
N SER A 56 -12.14 9.26 -4.32
CA SER A 56 -11.16 9.08 -3.25
C SER A 56 -9.78 9.50 -3.70
N ASP A 57 -9.10 10.31 -2.89
CA ASP A 57 -7.68 10.53 -3.04
C ASP A 57 -6.91 9.27 -2.69
N ALA A 58 -5.87 8.97 -3.47
CA ALA A 58 -5.05 7.81 -3.26
C ALA A 58 -3.58 8.10 -3.51
N GLN A 59 -2.72 7.56 -2.69
CA GLN A 59 -1.27 7.66 -2.81
C GLN A 59 -0.62 6.34 -2.47
N LEU A 60 0.42 5.97 -3.20
CA LEU A 60 1.23 4.81 -2.91
C LEU A 60 2.40 5.17 -1.99
N PHE A 61 2.60 4.38 -0.95
CA PHE A 61 3.82 4.34 -0.16
C PHE A 61 4.50 2.99 -0.35
N VAL A 62 5.81 3.01 -0.56
CA VAL A 62 6.60 1.81 -0.75
C VAL A 62 7.63 1.72 0.36
N ALA A 63 7.66 0.59 1.04
CA ALA A 63 8.70 0.24 2.00
C ALA A 63 9.40 -1.05 1.58
N SER A 64 10.70 -1.10 1.80
CA SER A 64 11.52 -2.27 1.56
C SER A 64 12.60 -2.37 2.63
N PRO A 65 13.26 -3.53 2.81
CA PRO A 65 14.38 -3.66 3.73
C PRO A 65 15.53 -2.68 3.46
N SER A 66 15.63 -2.14 2.25
CA SER A 66 16.67 -1.20 1.82
C SER A 66 16.26 0.28 1.88
N GLY A 67 15.00 0.58 2.25
CA GLY A 67 14.52 1.97 2.35
C GLY A 67 13.01 2.11 2.36
N GLY A 68 12.53 3.31 2.69
CA GLY A 68 11.11 3.65 2.71
C GLY A 68 10.38 3.34 4.02
N SER A 69 11.02 2.68 4.98
CA SER A 69 10.40 2.37 6.27
C SER A 69 10.02 3.61 7.06
N GLU A 70 10.85 4.64 7.05
CA GLU A 70 10.56 5.92 7.73
C GLU A 70 9.36 6.63 7.11
N SER A 71 9.26 6.66 5.78
CA SER A 71 8.11 7.26 5.08
C SER A 71 6.82 6.51 5.38
N MET A 72 6.87 5.19 5.45
CA MET A 72 5.73 4.36 5.81
C MET A 72 5.31 4.60 7.25
N HIS A 73 6.27 4.66 8.18
CA HIS A 73 6.01 4.96 9.59
C HIS A 73 5.36 6.33 9.76
N LEU A 74 5.89 7.35 9.10
CA LEU A 74 5.30 8.70 9.11
C LEU A 74 3.88 8.70 8.53
N MET A 75 3.65 7.98 7.43
CA MET A 75 2.31 7.84 6.85
C MET A 75 1.31 7.27 7.85
N TYR A 76 1.67 6.20 8.58
CA TYR A 76 0.81 5.65 9.63
C TYR A 76 0.52 6.66 10.75
N LEU A 77 1.53 7.38 11.23
CA LEU A 77 1.36 8.42 12.25
C LEU A 77 0.42 9.54 11.78
N VAL A 78 0.57 9.98 10.54
CA VAL A 78 -0.29 11.01 9.94
C VAL A 78 -1.73 10.48 9.79
N ALA A 79 -1.90 9.25 9.32
CA ALA A 79 -3.23 8.63 9.17
C ALA A 79 -3.94 8.47 10.51
N ILE A 80 -3.22 8.02 11.55
CA ILE A 80 -3.75 7.91 12.91
C ILE A 80 -4.15 9.29 13.44
N ALA A 81 -3.28 10.29 13.29
CA ALA A 81 -3.54 11.65 13.76
C ALA A 81 -4.69 12.34 13.01
N ALA A 82 -4.94 11.97 11.77
CA ALA A 82 -6.04 12.50 10.96
C ALA A 82 -7.38 11.81 11.21
N ALA A 83 -7.39 10.67 11.88
CA ALA A 83 -8.62 9.95 12.17
C ALA A 83 -9.50 10.74 13.16
N SER A 84 -10.77 10.96 12.77
CA SER A 84 -11.71 11.75 13.56
C SER A 84 -12.89 10.95 14.13
N THR A 85 -13.05 9.70 13.72
CA THR A 85 -14.21 8.90 14.11
C THR A 85 -13.79 7.53 14.63
N SER A 86 -13.06 6.75 13.84
CA SER A 86 -12.60 5.41 14.20
C SER A 86 -11.34 5.03 13.43
N ILE A 87 -10.62 4.08 13.97
CA ILE A 87 -9.48 3.42 13.32
C ILE A 87 -9.72 1.92 13.40
N ASP A 88 -9.81 1.29 12.23
CA ASP A 88 -9.91 -0.17 12.11
C ASP A 88 -8.60 -0.71 11.56
N LEU A 89 -7.93 -1.56 12.33
CA LEU A 89 -6.64 -2.15 11.97
C LEU A 89 -6.79 -3.66 11.75
N ALA A 90 -6.34 -4.12 10.59
CA ALA A 90 -6.24 -5.54 10.29
C ALA A 90 -4.81 -5.88 9.84
N ALA A 91 -4.11 -6.65 10.63
CA ALA A 91 -2.74 -7.07 10.34
C ALA A 91 -2.51 -8.50 10.85
N ALA A 92 -1.77 -9.30 10.08
CA ALA A 92 -1.36 -10.62 10.51
C ALA A 92 -0.41 -10.54 11.72
N TYR A 93 0.42 -9.50 11.76
CA TYR A 93 1.36 -9.22 12.86
C TYR A 93 1.24 -7.75 13.22
N PHE A 94 0.60 -7.46 14.32
CA PHE A 94 0.49 -6.10 14.84
C PHE A 94 1.52 -5.90 15.96
N VAL A 95 2.66 -5.31 15.60
CA VAL A 95 3.77 -5.02 16.54
C VAL A 95 4.09 -3.53 16.44
N PRO A 96 3.24 -2.67 17.04
CA PRO A 96 3.48 -1.23 17.02
C PRO A 96 4.69 -0.85 17.88
N ASP A 97 5.45 0.13 17.43
CA ASP A 97 6.48 0.76 18.26
C ASP A 97 5.86 1.74 19.27
N ALA A 98 6.74 2.38 20.06
CA ALA A 98 6.30 3.29 21.11
C ALA A 98 5.60 4.57 20.57
N LEU A 99 5.91 5.01 19.34
CA LEU A 99 5.28 6.18 18.74
C LEU A 99 3.88 5.83 18.23
N ILE A 100 3.74 4.75 17.51
CA ILE A 100 2.44 4.24 17.04
C ILE A 100 1.54 3.92 18.23
N THR A 101 2.07 3.25 19.26
CA THR A 101 1.31 2.93 20.50
C THR A 101 0.77 4.17 21.21
N ARG A 102 1.52 5.29 21.19
CA ARG A 102 1.04 6.53 21.80
C ARG A 102 0.07 7.31 20.92
N ALA A 103 0.14 7.10 19.62
CA ALA A 103 -0.72 7.79 18.67
C ALA A 103 -2.12 7.15 18.59
N LEU A 104 -2.23 5.83 18.86
CA LEU A 104 -3.49 5.09 18.99
C LEU A 104 -4.17 5.37 20.33
#